data_6ec1985523996d4087c3482397615dcd
#
_entry.id   6ec1985523996d4087c3482397615dcd
#
_cell.length_a   1.000
_cell.length_b   1.000
_cell.length_c   1.000
_cell.angle_alpha   90.00
_cell.angle_beta   90.00
_cell.angle_gamma   90.00
#
_symmetry.space_group_name_H-M   'P 1'
#
loop_
_entity.id
_entity.type
_entity.pdbx_description
1 polymer ?
#
loop_
_entity_poly.entity_id
_entity_poly.type
_entity_poly.pdbx_seq_one_letter_code
_entity_poly.pdbx_strand_id
1 'polypeptide(L)'
;FVAINCGAIPLTLMESELFGHEKGAFTDAKETQAGTFERANGGTLFLDEIGELPLDAQVKLLRVLEERKITRIGGKKAIPVNVRIVAATNRNLEEEVRLGKFRLDLLYRLNVFTIQLPPLRERKEDIPLLAAFFLRKHNSLLNLSIESITPEAMDQLCAYDWPGNVRDLENAVQSAMILCVDRQIHSGHLPARIKSYQMERLIAPQEAEEDTSLRDTNSLAEKARILSALQ
;
A
#
# COMPACT_ATOMS: atom_id res chain seq x y z
N PHE A 1 9.96 -10.87 -14.93
CA PHE A 1 9.10 -10.16 -14.01
C PHE A 1 8.46 -8.96 -14.71
N VAL A 2 7.12 -8.86 -14.71
CA VAL A 2 6.36 -7.76 -15.28
C VAL A 2 5.50 -7.18 -14.16
N ALA A 3 5.52 -5.86 -13.99
CA ALA A 3 4.69 -5.15 -13.02
C ALA A 3 3.74 -4.20 -13.74
N ILE A 4 2.52 -4.11 -13.25
CA ILE A 4 1.51 -3.18 -13.72
C ILE A 4 0.75 -2.61 -12.51
N ASN A 5 0.53 -1.29 -12.51
CA ASN A 5 -0.31 -0.65 -11.50
C ASN A 5 -1.70 -0.42 -12.10
N CYS A 6 -2.71 -1.12 -11.56
CA CYS A 6 -4.09 -1.04 -12.04
C CYS A 6 -4.71 0.34 -11.78
N GLY A 7 -4.32 1.05 -10.73
CA GLY A 7 -4.81 2.40 -10.45
C GLY A 7 -4.26 3.48 -11.37
N ALA A 8 -3.15 3.22 -12.06
CA ALA A 8 -2.52 4.18 -12.98
C ALA A 8 -3.07 4.10 -14.42
N ILE A 9 -3.87 3.08 -14.73
CA ILE A 9 -4.40 2.87 -16.09
C ILE A 9 -5.84 3.40 -16.18
N PRO A 10 -6.16 4.20 -17.21
CA PRO A 10 -7.54 4.56 -17.47
C PRO A 10 -8.45 3.33 -17.61
N LEU A 11 -9.63 3.35 -16.98
CA LEU A 11 -10.55 2.20 -16.94
C LEU A 11 -10.88 1.66 -18.35
N THR A 12 -10.99 2.54 -19.34
CA THR A 12 -11.28 2.21 -20.75
C THR A 12 -10.15 1.43 -21.43
N LEU A 13 -8.91 1.54 -20.95
CA LEU A 13 -7.74 0.87 -21.51
C LEU A 13 -7.31 -0.34 -20.68
N MET A 14 -7.85 -0.52 -19.48
CA MET A 14 -7.46 -1.57 -18.53
C MET A 14 -7.45 -2.96 -19.15
N GLU A 15 -8.55 -3.32 -19.81
CA GLU A 15 -8.66 -4.64 -20.44
C GLU A 15 -7.66 -4.82 -21.57
N SER A 16 -7.47 -3.78 -22.40
CA SER A 16 -6.51 -3.79 -23.49
C SER A 16 -5.06 -3.95 -23.00
N GLU A 17 -4.71 -3.26 -21.93
CA GLU A 17 -3.38 -3.37 -21.34
C GLU A 17 -3.13 -4.75 -20.70
N LEU A 18 -4.13 -5.32 -20.04
CA LEU A 18 -4.00 -6.64 -19.41
C LEU A 18 -4.00 -7.78 -20.41
N PHE A 19 -5.01 -7.80 -21.29
CA PHE A 19 -5.30 -8.97 -22.15
C PHE A 19 -4.88 -8.78 -23.60
N GLY A 20 -4.53 -7.55 -24.03
CA GLY A 20 -4.23 -7.21 -25.41
C GLY A 20 -5.47 -7.02 -26.29
N HIS A 21 -5.26 -6.58 -27.50
CA HIS A 21 -6.32 -6.38 -28.48
C HIS A 21 -5.88 -6.78 -29.89
N GLU A 22 -6.84 -7.15 -30.72
CA GLU A 22 -6.66 -7.34 -32.17
C GLU A 22 -6.93 -6.01 -32.90
N LYS A 23 -6.34 -5.88 -34.07
CA LYS A 23 -6.60 -4.73 -34.94
C LYS A 23 -8.10 -4.59 -35.20
N GLY A 24 -8.63 -3.38 -34.99
CA GLY A 24 -10.07 -3.07 -35.21
C GLY A 24 -10.95 -3.44 -34.01
N ALA A 25 -10.42 -3.84 -32.88
CA ALA A 25 -11.19 -4.18 -31.69
C ALA A 25 -11.97 -2.98 -31.11
N PHE A 26 -11.47 -1.78 -31.31
CA PHE A 26 -12.10 -0.49 -30.96
C PHE A 26 -11.58 0.59 -31.92
N THR A 27 -12.15 1.80 -31.86
CA THR A 27 -11.95 2.87 -32.87
C THR A 27 -10.47 3.19 -33.12
N ASP A 28 -9.62 3.15 -32.05
CA ASP A 28 -8.20 3.48 -32.12
C ASP A 28 -7.27 2.26 -32.20
N ALA A 29 -7.81 1.05 -32.28
CA ALA A 29 -7.02 -0.19 -32.40
C ALA A 29 -6.46 -0.36 -33.83
N LYS A 30 -5.47 0.45 -34.20
CA LYS A 30 -4.85 0.45 -35.53
C LYS A 30 -4.00 -0.80 -35.79
N GLU A 31 -3.44 -1.39 -34.77
CA GLU A 31 -2.57 -2.57 -34.81
C GLU A 31 -2.98 -3.57 -33.73
N THR A 32 -2.54 -4.81 -33.87
CA THR A 32 -2.69 -5.85 -32.85
C THR A 32 -1.62 -5.65 -31.78
N GLN A 33 -2.02 -5.66 -30.49
CA GLN A 33 -1.11 -5.48 -29.37
C GLN A 33 -1.23 -6.62 -28.36
N ALA A 34 -0.07 -7.15 -27.95
CA ALA A 34 0.01 -8.15 -26.89
C ALA A 34 -0.20 -7.52 -25.51
N GLY A 35 -1.06 -8.14 -24.71
CA GLY A 35 -1.33 -7.70 -23.34
C GLY A 35 -0.22 -8.07 -22.35
N THR A 36 -0.36 -7.55 -21.11
CA THR A 36 0.60 -7.78 -20.04
C THR A 36 0.70 -9.26 -19.67
N PHE A 37 -0.39 -10.02 -19.73
CA PHE A 37 -0.37 -11.47 -19.51
C PHE A 37 0.49 -12.21 -20.54
N GLU A 38 0.43 -11.84 -21.81
CA GLU A 38 1.28 -12.43 -22.84
C GLU A 38 2.76 -12.08 -22.60
N ARG A 39 3.05 -10.82 -22.25
CA ARG A 39 4.42 -10.36 -21.97
C ARG A 39 5.01 -11.04 -20.74
N ALA A 40 4.18 -11.40 -19.76
CA ALA A 40 4.59 -12.08 -18.52
C ALA A 40 4.68 -13.61 -18.66
N ASN A 41 4.35 -14.18 -19.84
CA ASN A 41 4.32 -15.63 -20.03
C ASN A 41 5.65 -16.29 -19.67
N GLY A 42 5.60 -17.38 -18.90
CA GLY A 42 6.76 -18.07 -18.35
C GLY A 42 7.40 -17.37 -17.14
N GLY A 43 6.84 -16.28 -16.65
CA GLY A 43 7.38 -15.47 -15.57
C GLY A 43 6.37 -15.12 -14.47
N THR A 44 6.58 -13.96 -13.85
CA THR A 44 5.74 -13.43 -12.76
C THR A 44 5.12 -12.10 -13.19
N LEU A 45 3.81 -11.98 -13.01
CA LEU A 45 3.04 -10.74 -13.16
C LEU A 45 2.68 -10.20 -11.78
N PHE A 46 3.13 -8.98 -11.49
CA PHE A 46 2.76 -8.23 -10.29
C PHE A 46 1.64 -7.25 -10.65
N LEU A 47 0.48 -7.45 -10.03
CA LEU A 47 -0.70 -6.60 -10.17
C LEU A 47 -0.80 -5.70 -8.93
N ASP A 48 -0.33 -4.46 -9.04
CA ASP A 48 -0.47 -3.47 -7.97
C ASP A 48 -1.85 -2.82 -8.03
N GLU A 49 -2.39 -2.48 -6.86
CA GLU A 49 -3.72 -1.88 -6.70
C GLU A 49 -4.84 -2.69 -7.37
N ILE A 50 -4.83 -4.02 -7.15
CA ILE A 50 -5.81 -4.96 -7.77
C ILE A 50 -7.27 -4.59 -7.45
N GLY A 51 -7.53 -3.91 -6.32
CA GLY A 51 -8.85 -3.43 -5.92
C GLY A 51 -9.42 -2.33 -6.84
N GLU A 52 -8.61 -1.76 -7.75
CA GLU A 52 -9.04 -0.75 -8.72
C GLU A 52 -9.56 -1.37 -10.02
N LEU A 53 -9.47 -2.70 -10.20
CA LEU A 53 -9.96 -3.35 -11.42
C LEU A 53 -11.48 -3.21 -11.56
N PRO A 54 -11.98 -2.79 -12.74
CA PRO A 54 -13.40 -2.82 -13.04
C PRO A 54 -13.93 -4.26 -13.10
N LEU A 55 -15.20 -4.45 -12.79
CA LEU A 55 -15.83 -5.78 -12.69
C LEU A 55 -15.66 -6.63 -13.96
N ASP A 56 -15.69 -6.03 -15.15
CA ASP A 56 -15.50 -6.74 -16.42
C ASP A 56 -14.07 -7.30 -16.53
N ALA A 57 -13.07 -6.54 -16.13
CA ALA A 57 -11.68 -7.00 -16.08
C ALA A 57 -11.48 -8.10 -15.01
N GLN A 58 -12.19 -8.01 -13.87
CA GLN A 58 -12.16 -9.03 -12.83
C GLN A 58 -12.70 -10.38 -13.35
N VAL A 59 -13.79 -10.38 -14.14
CA VAL A 59 -14.33 -11.59 -14.76
C VAL A 59 -13.30 -12.24 -15.70
N LYS A 60 -12.62 -11.45 -16.51
CA LYS A 60 -11.59 -11.95 -17.43
C LYS A 60 -10.38 -12.47 -16.66
N LEU A 61 -9.95 -11.76 -15.61
CA LEU A 61 -8.86 -12.18 -14.73
C LEU A 61 -9.16 -13.54 -14.08
N LEU A 62 -10.36 -13.72 -13.56
CA LEU A 62 -10.77 -15.00 -12.97
C LEU A 62 -10.63 -16.14 -13.98
N ARG A 63 -11.11 -15.96 -15.21
CA ARG A 63 -10.97 -16.97 -16.27
C ARG A 63 -9.51 -17.30 -16.58
N VAL A 64 -8.63 -16.29 -16.60
CA VAL A 64 -7.19 -16.53 -16.82
C VAL A 64 -6.57 -17.34 -15.68
N LEU A 65 -6.97 -17.06 -14.43
CA LEU A 65 -6.49 -17.81 -13.26
C LEU A 65 -6.97 -19.27 -13.25
N GLU A 66 -8.14 -19.55 -13.83
CA GLU A 66 -8.73 -20.89 -13.89
C GLU A 66 -8.22 -21.69 -15.11
N GLU A 67 -8.33 -21.09 -16.29
CA GLU A 67 -8.09 -21.78 -17.56
C GLU A 67 -6.63 -21.69 -18.04
N ARG A 68 -5.84 -20.76 -17.49
CA ARG A 68 -4.48 -20.42 -17.94
C ARG A 68 -4.43 -20.05 -19.42
N LYS A 69 -5.45 -19.35 -19.89
CA LYS A 69 -5.58 -18.87 -21.26
C LYS A 69 -6.11 -17.45 -21.24
N ILE A 70 -5.70 -16.66 -22.21
CA ILE A 70 -6.28 -15.33 -22.46
C ILE A 70 -6.92 -15.31 -23.85
N THR A 71 -7.82 -14.35 -24.04
CA THR A 71 -8.34 -13.99 -25.36
C THR A 71 -8.19 -12.48 -25.50
N ARG A 72 -7.57 -12.01 -26.57
CA ARG A 72 -7.44 -10.58 -26.86
C ARG A 72 -8.80 -9.97 -27.14
N ILE A 73 -8.95 -8.68 -26.83
CA ILE A 73 -10.18 -7.93 -27.16
C ILE A 73 -10.37 -7.96 -28.68
N GLY A 74 -11.59 -8.26 -29.14
CA GLY A 74 -11.92 -8.44 -30.56
C GLY A 74 -11.41 -9.75 -31.16
N GLY A 75 -10.60 -10.52 -30.47
CA GLY A 75 -10.09 -11.82 -30.89
C GLY A 75 -10.98 -12.99 -30.49
N LYS A 76 -10.81 -14.12 -31.19
CA LYS A 76 -11.48 -15.42 -30.89
C LYS A 76 -10.47 -16.49 -30.46
N LYS A 77 -9.18 -16.24 -30.63
CA LYS A 77 -8.12 -17.22 -30.35
C LYS A 77 -7.79 -17.24 -28.87
N ALA A 78 -7.91 -18.41 -28.25
CA ALA A 78 -7.40 -18.64 -26.90
C ALA A 78 -5.87 -18.83 -26.96
N ILE A 79 -5.15 -18.03 -26.19
CA ILE A 79 -3.68 -18.02 -26.11
C ILE A 79 -3.30 -18.59 -24.74
N PRO A 80 -2.60 -19.73 -24.65
CA PRO A 80 -2.17 -20.30 -23.38
C PRO A 80 -1.11 -19.39 -22.74
N VAL A 81 -1.23 -19.18 -21.43
CA VAL A 81 -0.28 -18.40 -20.62
C VAL A 81 0.05 -19.15 -19.36
N ASN A 82 1.34 -19.20 -19.01
CA ASN A 82 1.81 -19.74 -17.75
C ASN A 82 2.47 -18.62 -16.96
N VAL A 83 1.71 -18.00 -16.05
CA VAL A 83 2.14 -16.81 -15.32
C VAL A 83 1.89 -17.03 -13.82
N ARG A 84 2.91 -16.74 -13.01
CA ARG A 84 2.74 -16.61 -11.56
C ARG A 84 2.17 -15.24 -11.26
N ILE A 85 1.06 -15.19 -10.52
CA ILE A 85 0.43 -13.92 -10.13
C ILE A 85 0.87 -13.56 -8.71
N VAL A 86 1.23 -12.28 -8.54
CA VAL A 86 1.39 -11.61 -7.24
C VAL A 86 0.51 -10.38 -7.30
N ALA A 87 -0.46 -10.27 -6.41
CA ALA A 87 -1.37 -9.12 -6.34
C ALA A 87 -1.13 -8.31 -5.07
N ALA A 88 -1.23 -6.99 -5.16
CA ALA A 88 -1.15 -6.09 -4.02
C ALA A 88 -2.33 -5.11 -4.02
N THR A 89 -2.77 -4.72 -2.84
CA THR A 89 -3.81 -3.71 -2.66
C THR A 89 -3.67 -3.05 -1.30
N ASN A 90 -4.06 -1.79 -1.21
CA ASN A 90 -4.24 -1.05 0.02
C ASN A 90 -5.70 -1.05 0.50
N ARG A 91 -6.63 -1.61 -0.29
CA ARG A 91 -8.05 -1.71 0.04
C ARG A 91 -8.36 -2.99 0.80
N ASN A 92 -9.37 -2.93 1.66
CA ASN A 92 -9.98 -4.13 2.22
C ASN A 92 -10.88 -4.78 1.17
N LEU A 93 -10.40 -5.86 0.53
CA LEU A 93 -11.15 -6.53 -0.55
C LEU A 93 -12.45 -7.17 -0.06
N GLU A 94 -12.55 -7.58 1.20
CA GLU A 94 -13.79 -8.11 1.77
C GLU A 94 -14.87 -7.03 1.86
N GLU A 95 -14.47 -5.80 2.20
CA GLU A 95 -15.36 -4.65 2.18
C GLU A 95 -15.77 -4.27 0.75
N GLU A 96 -14.81 -4.27 -0.20
CA GLU A 96 -15.10 -4.03 -1.62
C GLU A 96 -16.08 -5.10 -2.19
N VAL A 97 -16.02 -6.34 -1.71
CA VAL A 97 -17.00 -7.40 -2.04
C VAL A 97 -18.38 -7.05 -1.49
N ARG A 98 -18.51 -6.60 -0.23
CA ARG A 98 -19.79 -6.18 0.36
C ARG A 98 -20.41 -5.01 -0.40
N LEU A 99 -19.57 -4.10 -0.89
CA LEU A 99 -19.98 -2.96 -1.70
C LEU A 99 -20.29 -3.31 -3.18
N GLY A 100 -20.11 -4.57 -3.58
CA GLY A 100 -20.31 -5.03 -4.95
C GLY A 100 -19.28 -4.52 -5.96
N LYS A 101 -18.14 -4.01 -5.49
CA LYS A 101 -17.06 -3.48 -6.32
C LYS A 101 -15.99 -4.52 -6.64
N PHE A 102 -15.92 -5.59 -5.87
CA PHE A 102 -15.02 -6.70 -6.10
C PHE A 102 -15.78 -8.03 -6.05
N ARG A 103 -15.39 -8.99 -6.90
CA ARG A 103 -16.05 -10.29 -6.96
C ARG A 103 -15.53 -11.23 -5.90
N LEU A 104 -16.43 -11.92 -5.23
CA LEU A 104 -16.10 -12.90 -4.18
C LEU A 104 -15.31 -14.10 -4.73
N ASP A 105 -15.67 -14.58 -5.93
CA ASP A 105 -15.01 -15.72 -6.57
C ASP A 105 -13.53 -15.39 -6.92
N LEU A 106 -13.28 -14.19 -7.42
CA LEU A 106 -11.92 -13.71 -7.68
C LEU A 106 -11.12 -13.55 -6.38
N LEU A 107 -11.75 -13.01 -5.33
CA LEU A 107 -11.09 -12.88 -4.02
C LEU A 107 -10.58 -14.23 -3.52
N TYR A 108 -11.41 -15.27 -3.51
CA TYR A 108 -10.98 -16.61 -3.10
C TYR A 108 -9.89 -17.21 -3.98
N ARG A 109 -9.89 -16.89 -5.27
CA ARG A 109 -8.86 -17.39 -6.19
C ARG A 109 -7.51 -16.70 -6.01
N LEU A 110 -7.50 -15.43 -5.59
CA LEU A 110 -6.29 -14.65 -5.31
C LEU A 110 -5.76 -14.93 -3.89
N ASN A 111 -6.66 -15.10 -2.92
CA ASN A 111 -6.34 -15.22 -1.49
C ASN A 111 -5.87 -16.63 -1.09
N VAL A 112 -4.93 -17.21 -1.83
CA VAL A 112 -4.32 -18.51 -1.49
C VAL A 112 -3.23 -18.34 -0.42
N PHE A 113 -2.46 -17.26 -0.51
CA PHE A 113 -1.42 -16.92 0.46
C PHE A 113 -1.34 -15.40 0.61
N THR A 114 -1.67 -14.92 1.79
CA THR A 114 -1.70 -13.50 2.11
C THR A 114 -0.49 -13.09 2.93
N ILE A 115 0.18 -12.02 2.52
CA ILE A 115 1.22 -11.34 3.29
C ILE A 115 0.68 -9.99 3.70
N GLN A 116 0.49 -9.79 5.00
CA GLN A 116 0.12 -8.49 5.54
C GLN A 116 1.38 -7.70 5.88
N LEU A 117 1.54 -6.54 5.23
CA LEU A 117 2.65 -5.63 5.51
C LEU A 117 2.23 -4.67 6.62
N PRO A 118 2.90 -4.68 7.79
CA PRO A 118 2.58 -3.73 8.84
C PRO A 118 2.91 -2.30 8.41
N PRO A 119 2.12 -1.30 8.81
CA PRO A 119 2.43 0.09 8.57
C PRO A 119 3.69 0.52 9.35
N LEU A 120 4.33 1.61 8.91
CA LEU A 120 5.61 2.05 9.48
C LEU A 120 5.51 2.42 10.97
N ARG A 121 4.34 2.90 11.44
CA ARG A 121 4.07 3.17 12.87
C ARG A 121 4.17 1.92 13.77
N GLU A 122 4.02 0.72 13.21
CA GLU A 122 4.12 -0.57 13.94
C GLU A 122 5.53 -1.19 13.88
N ARG A 123 6.46 -0.56 13.13
CA ARG A 123 7.87 -0.97 12.99
C ARG A 123 8.79 0.25 13.04
N LYS A 124 8.65 1.03 14.11
CA LYS A 124 9.38 2.29 14.30
C LYS A 124 10.89 2.10 14.38
N GLU A 125 11.34 0.91 14.78
CA GLU A 125 12.75 0.50 14.79
C GLU A 125 13.41 0.51 13.41
N ASP A 126 12.63 0.40 12.32
CA ASP A 126 13.15 0.48 10.97
C ASP A 126 13.44 1.91 10.52
N ILE A 127 12.83 2.92 11.18
CA ILE A 127 12.91 4.33 10.75
C ILE A 127 14.36 4.84 10.67
N PRO A 128 15.25 4.60 11.66
CA PRO A 128 16.62 5.08 11.56
C PRO A 128 17.39 4.47 10.39
N LEU A 129 17.19 3.18 10.10
CA LEU A 129 17.82 2.50 8.97
C LEU A 129 17.30 3.01 7.64
N LEU A 130 15.99 3.21 7.52
CA LEU A 130 15.36 3.78 6.33
C LEU A 130 15.80 5.22 6.09
N ALA A 131 15.83 6.06 7.13
CA ALA A 131 16.27 7.44 7.02
C ALA A 131 17.74 7.54 6.58
N ALA A 132 18.63 6.70 7.14
CA ALA A 132 20.03 6.62 6.71
C ALA A 132 20.16 6.11 5.27
N PHE A 133 19.33 5.18 4.83
CA PHE A 133 19.28 4.72 3.46
C PHE A 133 18.86 5.84 2.50
N PHE A 134 17.78 6.57 2.83
CA PHE A 134 17.29 7.69 1.99
C PHE A 134 18.29 8.83 1.95
N LEU A 135 18.96 9.14 3.06
CA LEU A 135 20.02 10.13 3.10
C LEU A 135 21.12 9.81 2.08
N ARG A 136 21.62 8.58 2.06
CA ARG A 136 22.65 8.12 1.09
C ARG A 136 22.13 8.15 -0.35
N LYS A 137 20.90 7.65 -0.58
CA LYS A 137 20.26 7.62 -1.90
C LYS A 137 20.16 9.02 -2.49
N HIS A 138 19.61 9.96 -1.72
CA HIS A 138 19.39 11.33 -2.20
C HIS A 138 20.66 12.18 -2.25
N ASN A 139 21.65 11.94 -1.40
CA ASN A 139 22.97 12.55 -1.55
C ASN A 139 23.56 12.30 -2.95
N SER A 140 23.48 11.04 -3.41
CA SER A 140 23.97 10.66 -4.74
C SER A 140 23.14 11.29 -5.87
N LEU A 141 21.80 11.34 -5.72
CA LEU A 141 20.91 11.86 -6.75
C LEU A 141 20.94 13.40 -6.87
N LEU A 142 21.10 14.10 -5.74
CA LEU A 142 21.03 15.56 -5.67
C LEU A 142 22.40 16.22 -5.59
N ASN A 143 23.50 15.43 -5.66
CA ASN A 143 24.89 15.91 -5.47
C ASN A 143 25.08 16.71 -4.17
N LEU A 144 24.43 16.25 -3.10
CA LEU A 144 24.57 16.81 -1.76
C LEU A 144 25.61 16.04 -0.96
N SER A 145 26.11 16.63 0.14
CA SER A 145 27.12 16.04 1.03
C SER A 145 26.65 16.10 2.48
N ILE A 146 25.42 15.71 2.74
CA ILE A 146 24.84 15.68 4.09
C ILE A 146 25.31 14.38 4.78
N GLU A 147 25.91 14.50 5.95
CA GLU A 147 26.60 13.40 6.63
C GLU A 147 25.70 12.64 7.58
N SER A 148 24.78 13.35 8.26
CA SER A 148 23.97 12.75 9.32
C SER A 148 22.65 13.50 9.59
N ILE A 149 21.83 12.87 10.43
CA ILE A 149 20.62 13.44 11.04
C ILE A 149 20.91 13.54 12.53
N THR A 150 20.60 14.67 13.16
CA THR A 150 20.82 14.83 14.62
C THR A 150 19.92 13.89 15.42
N PRO A 151 20.33 13.50 16.64
CA PRO A 151 19.50 12.67 17.51
C PRO A 151 18.09 13.24 17.71
N GLU A 152 17.98 14.55 17.95
CA GLU A 152 16.70 15.23 18.16
C GLU A 152 15.80 15.18 16.92
N ALA A 153 16.37 15.31 15.72
CA ALA A 153 15.63 15.15 14.46
C ALA A 153 15.22 13.70 14.24
N MET A 154 16.07 12.74 14.57
CA MET A 154 15.76 11.31 14.49
C MET A 154 14.64 10.92 15.44
N ASP A 155 14.65 11.43 16.67
CA ASP A 155 13.58 11.18 17.66
C ASP A 155 12.23 11.68 17.16
N GLN A 156 12.21 12.85 16.48
CA GLN A 156 10.99 13.38 15.86
C GLN A 156 10.50 12.49 14.71
N LEU A 157 11.41 11.97 13.87
CA LEU A 157 11.07 11.01 12.84
C LEU A 157 10.49 9.71 13.41
N CYS A 158 11.06 9.18 14.48
CA CYS A 158 10.58 7.98 15.16
C CYS A 158 9.24 8.18 15.88
N ALA A 159 8.97 9.39 16.36
CA ALA A 159 7.72 9.72 17.05
C ALA A 159 6.52 9.82 16.11
N TYR A 160 6.72 10.25 14.87
CA TYR A 160 5.65 10.49 13.90
C TYR A 160 5.01 9.18 13.39
N ASP A 161 3.71 9.21 13.07
CA ASP A 161 2.94 7.98 12.72
C ASP A 161 3.01 7.58 11.24
N TRP A 162 3.54 8.42 10.39
CA TRP A 162 3.77 8.13 8.98
C TRP A 162 2.54 7.62 8.22
N PRO A 163 1.47 8.41 8.06
CA PRO A 163 0.26 7.96 7.36
C PRO A 163 0.53 7.50 5.92
N GLY A 164 1.52 8.10 5.23
CA GLY A 164 2.00 7.67 3.92
C GLY A 164 3.15 6.65 3.98
N ASN A 165 3.42 6.06 5.16
CA ASN A 165 4.41 5.01 5.38
C ASN A 165 5.81 5.39 4.88
N VAL A 166 6.51 4.44 4.26
CA VAL A 166 7.90 4.59 3.79
C VAL A 166 8.05 5.70 2.76
N ARG A 167 7.05 5.90 1.88
CA ARG A 167 7.07 7.00 0.90
C ARG A 167 7.02 8.38 1.55
N ASP A 168 6.26 8.49 2.62
CA ASP A 168 6.14 9.74 3.39
C ASP A 168 7.43 10.07 4.14
N LEU A 169 8.07 9.05 4.73
CA LEU A 169 9.39 9.18 5.35
C LEU A 169 10.44 9.58 4.32
N GLU A 170 10.48 8.95 3.15
CA GLU A 170 11.41 9.30 2.07
C GLU A 170 11.25 10.76 1.64
N ASN A 171 10.02 11.21 1.40
CA ASN A 171 9.71 12.59 1.04
C ASN A 171 10.11 13.58 2.15
N ALA A 172 9.91 13.22 3.40
CA ALA A 172 10.29 14.08 4.53
C ALA A 172 11.81 14.24 4.64
N VAL A 173 12.56 13.13 4.50
CA VAL A 173 14.03 13.17 4.49
C VAL A 173 14.53 13.99 3.30
N GLN A 174 14.00 13.77 2.10
CA GLN A 174 14.37 14.52 0.91
C GLN A 174 14.09 16.02 1.07
N SER A 175 12.94 16.40 1.61
CA SER A 175 12.60 17.80 1.88
C SER A 175 13.54 18.43 2.90
N ALA A 176 13.89 17.70 3.96
CA ALA A 176 14.84 18.17 4.97
C ALA A 176 16.24 18.38 4.38
N MET A 177 16.67 17.50 3.46
CA MET A 177 17.95 17.62 2.77
C MET A 177 18.03 18.89 1.89
N ILE A 178 16.94 19.23 1.21
CA ILE A 178 16.88 20.46 0.37
C ILE A 178 16.99 21.72 1.22
N LEU A 179 16.43 21.71 2.43
CA LEU A 179 16.48 22.85 3.35
C LEU A 179 17.78 22.92 4.18
N CYS A 180 18.56 21.86 4.18
CA CYS A 180 19.78 21.74 4.97
C CYS A 180 20.90 22.55 4.30
N VAL A 181 21.38 23.59 4.97
CA VAL A 181 22.52 24.39 4.55
C VAL A 181 23.83 23.80 5.07
N ASP A 182 23.74 23.12 6.20
CA ASP A 182 24.87 22.45 6.87
C ASP A 182 24.98 21.00 6.37
N ARG A 183 26.00 20.28 6.85
CA ARG A 183 26.16 18.86 6.54
C ARG A 183 25.32 17.94 7.43
N GLN A 184 24.43 18.51 8.24
CA GLN A 184 23.68 17.76 9.25
C GLN A 184 22.20 18.22 9.28
N ILE A 185 21.27 17.27 9.19
CA ILE A 185 19.84 17.56 9.29
C ILE A 185 19.47 17.75 10.76
N HIS A 186 19.01 18.95 11.10
CA HIS A 186 18.46 19.31 12.40
C HIS A 186 16.92 19.29 12.39
N SER A 187 16.30 19.28 13.58
CA SER A 187 14.84 19.34 13.74
C SER A 187 14.19 20.54 12.98
N GLY A 188 14.93 21.66 12.86
CA GLY A 188 14.49 22.83 12.09
C GLY A 188 14.28 22.58 10.61
N HIS A 189 14.96 21.60 10.00
CA HIS A 189 14.84 21.23 8.60
C HIS A 189 13.66 20.30 8.30
N LEU A 190 13.10 19.63 9.33
CA LEU A 190 11.99 18.72 9.13
C LEU A 190 10.70 19.46 8.73
N PRO A 191 9.81 18.83 7.95
CA PRO A 191 8.51 19.39 7.61
C PRO A 191 7.69 19.80 8.83
N ALA A 192 6.94 20.90 8.71
CA ALA A 192 6.16 21.48 9.81
C ALA A 192 5.21 20.46 10.48
N ARG A 193 4.59 19.57 9.70
CA ARG A 193 3.69 18.53 10.21
C ARG A 193 4.34 17.56 11.21
N ILE A 194 5.65 17.32 11.09
CA ILE A 194 6.40 16.45 12.01
C ILE A 194 6.68 17.20 13.30
N LYS A 195 7.03 18.49 13.19
CA LYS A 195 7.29 19.36 14.36
C LYS A 195 6.01 19.61 15.18
N SER A 196 4.87 19.89 14.55
CA SER A 196 3.60 20.13 15.22
C SER A 196 3.05 18.88 15.89
N TYR A 197 3.24 17.69 15.30
CA TYR A 197 2.81 16.41 15.88
C TYR A 197 3.38 16.16 17.27
N GLN A 198 4.66 16.49 17.48
CA GLN A 198 5.29 16.33 18.78
C GLN A 198 4.75 17.34 19.80
N MET A 199 4.44 18.55 19.36
CA MET A 199 3.86 19.60 20.20
C MET A 199 2.42 19.23 20.65
N GLU A 200 1.62 18.68 19.76
CA GLU A 200 0.25 18.20 20.05
C GLU A 200 0.28 17.03 21.06
N ARG A 201 1.22 16.08 20.96
CA ARG A 201 1.38 14.98 21.92
C ARG A 201 1.85 15.44 23.30
N LEU A 202 2.61 16.54 23.38
CA LEU A 202 3.04 17.12 24.65
C LEU A 202 1.92 17.95 25.32
N ILE A 203 0.96 18.44 24.54
CA ILE A 203 -0.16 19.26 25.00
C ILE A 203 -1.43 18.42 25.24
N ALA A 204 -1.56 17.25 24.59
CA ALA A 204 -2.67 16.34 24.82
C ALA A 204 -2.63 15.82 26.26
N PRO A 205 -3.70 15.98 27.07
CA PRO A 205 -3.74 15.47 28.43
C PRO A 205 -3.59 13.95 28.41
N GLN A 206 -2.85 13.39 29.37
CA GLN A 206 -2.71 11.94 29.61
C GLN A 206 -4.03 11.32 30.18
N GLU A 207 -5.19 11.71 29.68
CA GLU A 207 -6.49 11.29 30.20
C GLU A 207 -6.98 9.92 29.70
N ALA A 208 -6.22 9.24 28.82
CA ALA A 208 -6.71 8.01 28.20
C ALA A 208 -6.36 6.70 28.91
N GLU A 209 -5.45 6.69 29.89
CA GLU A 209 -5.06 5.45 30.57
C GLU A 209 -5.79 5.19 31.90
N GLU A 210 -6.39 6.20 32.54
CA GLU A 210 -7.13 6.00 33.80
C GLU A 210 -8.57 5.47 33.62
N ASP A 211 -9.22 5.71 32.47
CA ASP A 211 -10.63 5.33 32.29
C ASP A 211 -10.83 3.82 32.03
N THR A 212 -9.81 3.11 31.61
CA THR A 212 -9.88 1.64 31.47
C THR A 212 -9.87 0.91 32.81
N SER A 213 -9.15 1.41 33.81
CA SER A 213 -9.08 0.79 35.14
C SER A 213 -10.37 0.99 35.96
N LEU A 214 -11.08 2.10 35.73
CA LEU A 214 -12.37 2.39 36.39
C LEU A 214 -13.53 1.60 35.79
N ARG A 215 -13.51 1.29 34.49
CA ARG A 215 -14.51 0.42 33.86
C ARG A 215 -14.38 -1.04 34.27
N ASP A 216 -13.15 -1.55 34.41
CA ASP A 216 -12.90 -2.92 34.86
C ASP A 216 -13.26 -3.12 36.33
N THR A 217 -12.99 -2.13 37.22
CA THR A 217 -13.42 -2.19 38.64
C THR A 217 -14.93 -2.12 38.81
N ASN A 218 -15.65 -1.31 38.02
CA ASN A 218 -17.10 -1.27 38.05
C ASN A 218 -17.75 -2.57 37.52
N SER A 219 -17.20 -3.17 36.46
CA SER A 219 -17.65 -4.46 35.91
C SER A 219 -17.46 -5.62 36.92
N LEU A 220 -16.36 -5.62 37.68
CA LEU A 220 -16.11 -6.62 38.72
C LEU A 220 -17.05 -6.46 39.95
N ALA A 221 -17.34 -5.22 40.35
CA ALA A 221 -18.25 -4.91 41.43
C ALA A 221 -19.71 -5.26 41.07
N GLU A 222 -20.12 -5.09 39.82
CA GLU A 222 -21.44 -5.43 39.32
C GLU A 222 -21.63 -6.96 39.22
N LYS A 223 -20.62 -7.70 38.74
CA LYS A 223 -20.60 -9.18 38.77
C LYS A 223 -20.67 -9.76 40.16
N ALA A 224 -19.96 -9.16 41.13
CA ALA A 224 -20.03 -9.60 42.54
C ALA A 224 -21.42 -9.38 43.16
N ARG A 225 -22.11 -8.28 42.84
CA ARG A 225 -23.48 -8.01 43.27
C ARG A 225 -24.51 -8.99 42.68
N ILE A 226 -24.37 -9.35 41.41
CA ILE A 226 -25.25 -10.33 40.76
C ILE A 226 -25.05 -11.71 41.35
N LEU A 227 -23.85 -12.15 41.67
CA LEU A 227 -23.56 -13.44 42.32
C LEU A 227 -24.06 -13.51 43.76
N SER A 228 -24.05 -12.40 44.51
CA SER A 228 -24.62 -12.36 45.88
C SER A 228 -26.16 -12.34 45.96
N ALA A 229 -26.84 -11.98 44.86
CA ALA A 229 -28.30 -11.96 44.76
C ALA A 229 -28.90 -13.31 44.31
N LEU A 230 -28.07 -14.27 43.90
CA LEU A 230 -28.45 -15.61 43.46
C LEU A 230 -28.18 -16.70 44.50
N GLN A 231 -27.76 -16.35 45.71
CA GLN A 231 -27.72 -17.21 46.90
C GLN A 231 -28.83 -16.83 47.88
#